data_462868c09c06f67019b157fa1c833290
#
_entry.id   462868c09c06f67019b157fa1c833290
#
_cell.length_a   1.000
_cell.length_b   1.000
_cell.length_c   1.000
_cell.angle_alpha   90.00
_cell.angle_beta   90.00
_cell.angle_gamma   90.00
#
_symmetry.space_group_name_H-M   'P 1'
#
loop_
_entity.id
_entity.type
_entity.pdbx_description
1 polymer ?
#
loop_
_entity_poly.entity_id
_entity_poly.type
_entity_poly.pdbx_seq_one_letter_code
_entity_poly.pdbx_strand_id
1 'polypeptide(L)'
;LRASIWIAATFKSKMGLQQSMPLDPQVKKLFSLMAVFPQPDIGKITPQQYREAADKASIQLSGEPEAIGGIEDKTIQGRNGGIRIRIYRPLNQRPPHKVVIYYHGGGFVFGSIETHDNVNRLLANLSGRAVVSVNYRLAPENKFPAAVEDAFDAAKWVVSNGESIGLDSNKVVVAGDSAGGNLATVVNIMASENFIERQVLFYPSTHMLDNSPSIHEYGEGFFLTMDQMRWFGQQYLRDVRDAVNPYASPMLADLSGLSPALVVTAEYDPLRDQGEIYAHRLRASGVKATLTRFGGVIHGFISFYRYIYAGRDAIAMAAGFIKQ
;
A
#
# COMPACT_ATOMS: atom_id res chain seq x y z
N LEU A 1 -24.04 -3.98 40.23
CA LEU A 1 -23.84 -3.33 38.92
C LEU A 1 -22.70 -2.28 38.93
N ARG A 2 -22.52 -1.44 40.01
CA ARG A 2 -21.43 -0.44 40.08
C ARG A 2 -20.03 -1.06 40.30
N ALA A 3 -19.93 -2.17 41.01
CA ALA A 3 -18.66 -2.87 41.27
C ALA A 3 -18.09 -3.55 40.01
N SER A 4 -18.96 -4.08 39.12
CA SER A 4 -18.55 -4.75 37.90
C SER A 4 -17.97 -3.77 36.83
N ILE A 5 -18.47 -2.53 36.81
CA ILE A 5 -17.97 -1.48 35.91
C ILE A 5 -16.58 -1.00 36.38
N TRP A 6 -16.33 -0.95 37.67
CA TRP A 6 -15.04 -0.53 38.23
C TRP A 6 -13.94 -1.56 38.02
N ILE A 7 -14.26 -2.86 38.13
CA ILE A 7 -13.33 -3.96 37.85
C ILE A 7 -12.93 -3.97 36.38
N ALA A 8 -13.88 -3.75 35.45
CA ALA A 8 -13.60 -3.69 34.02
C ALA A 8 -12.70 -2.50 33.65
N ALA A 9 -12.94 -1.32 34.25
CA ALA A 9 -12.10 -0.13 34.02
C ALA A 9 -10.68 -0.31 34.61
N THR A 10 -10.55 -0.93 35.79
CA THR A 10 -9.26 -1.17 36.45
C THR A 10 -8.46 -2.28 35.72
N PHE A 11 -9.14 -3.26 35.13
CA PHE A 11 -8.48 -4.32 34.35
C PHE A 11 -7.96 -3.80 33.01
N LYS A 12 -8.71 -2.91 32.32
CA LYS A 12 -8.24 -2.21 31.11
C LYS A 12 -6.99 -1.36 31.38
N SER A 13 -6.91 -0.69 32.52
CA SER A 13 -5.76 0.12 32.93
C SER A 13 -4.50 -0.72 33.24
N LYS A 14 -4.66 -1.94 33.76
CA LYS A 14 -3.53 -2.82 34.16
C LYS A 14 -2.97 -3.64 32.98
N MET A 15 -3.70 -3.83 31.89
CA MET A 15 -3.26 -4.62 30.74
C MET A 15 -2.50 -3.80 29.68
N GLY A 16 -2.16 -2.52 29.94
CA GLY A 16 -1.40 -1.71 28.99
C GLY A 16 -2.10 -1.56 27.63
N LEU A 17 -3.44 -1.62 27.61
CA LEU A 17 -4.21 -1.30 26.40
C LEU A 17 -3.93 0.16 26.07
N GLN A 18 -3.15 0.39 25.05
CA GLN A 18 -2.81 1.69 24.52
C GLN A 18 -4.14 2.44 24.29
N GLN A 19 -4.36 3.53 25.04
CA GLN A 19 -5.53 4.38 24.78
C GLN A 19 -5.44 4.84 23.33
N SER A 20 -6.54 4.71 22.58
CA SER A 20 -6.59 5.21 21.20
C SER A 20 -6.28 6.70 21.21
N MET A 21 -5.37 7.14 20.33
CA MET A 21 -5.14 8.56 20.14
C MET A 21 -6.39 9.19 19.53
N PRO A 22 -6.76 10.43 19.88
CA PRO A 22 -7.88 11.08 19.19
C PRO A 22 -7.55 11.23 17.70
N LEU A 23 -8.59 11.20 16.86
CA LEU A 23 -8.43 11.45 15.42
C LEU A 23 -7.70 12.77 15.18
N ASP A 24 -6.62 12.75 14.40
CA ASP A 24 -5.75 13.89 14.14
C ASP A 24 -6.57 15.06 13.56
N PRO A 25 -6.40 16.30 14.08
CA PRO A 25 -7.06 17.50 13.53
C PRO A 25 -6.83 17.70 12.03
N GLN A 26 -5.69 17.26 11.49
CA GLN A 26 -5.37 17.32 10.07
C GLN A 26 -6.27 16.37 9.25
N VAL A 27 -6.60 15.19 9.80
CA VAL A 27 -7.56 14.26 9.19
C VAL A 27 -8.96 14.87 9.16
N LYS A 28 -9.40 15.50 10.26
CA LYS A 28 -10.70 16.20 10.29
C LYS A 28 -10.77 17.32 9.24
N LYS A 29 -9.69 18.08 9.08
CA LYS A 29 -9.59 19.12 8.04
C LYS A 29 -9.64 18.51 6.65
N LEU A 30 -8.93 17.40 6.41
CA LEU A 30 -8.98 16.68 5.14
C LEU A 30 -10.40 16.22 4.81
N PHE A 31 -11.14 15.65 5.77
CA PHE A 31 -12.54 15.26 5.57
C PHE A 31 -13.42 16.45 5.16
N SER A 32 -13.20 17.63 5.76
CA SER A 32 -13.93 18.85 5.36
C SER A 32 -13.62 19.26 3.92
N LEU A 33 -12.38 19.08 3.46
CA LEU A 33 -11.98 19.33 2.06
C LEU A 33 -12.58 18.28 1.13
N MET A 34 -12.61 17.02 1.54
CA MET A 34 -13.17 15.92 0.73
C MET A 34 -14.69 15.99 0.61
N ALA A 35 -15.38 16.62 1.56
CA ALA A 35 -16.85 16.75 1.54
C ALA A 35 -17.37 17.56 0.34
N VAL A 36 -16.53 18.35 -0.35
CA VAL A 36 -16.91 19.05 -1.58
C VAL A 36 -16.92 18.15 -2.82
N PHE A 37 -16.30 16.97 -2.74
CA PHE A 37 -16.34 16.00 -3.82
C PHE A 37 -17.58 15.10 -3.69
N PRO A 38 -18.23 14.73 -4.81
CA PRO A 38 -19.31 13.77 -4.77
C PRO A 38 -18.84 12.47 -4.12
N GLN A 39 -19.57 11.99 -3.12
CA GLN A 39 -19.33 10.67 -2.54
C GLN A 39 -20.13 9.65 -3.37
N PRO A 40 -19.48 8.76 -4.12
CA PRO A 40 -20.19 7.83 -4.97
C PRO A 40 -20.94 6.79 -4.13
N ASP A 41 -22.23 6.61 -4.44
CA ASP A 41 -23.01 5.49 -3.93
C ASP A 41 -22.52 4.20 -4.61
N ILE A 42 -21.73 3.41 -3.88
CA ILE A 42 -21.15 2.16 -4.38
C ILE A 42 -22.19 1.19 -4.94
N GLY A 43 -23.44 1.23 -4.44
CA GLY A 43 -24.53 0.41 -4.95
C GLY A 43 -25.05 0.83 -6.33
N LYS A 44 -24.71 2.03 -6.81
CA LYS A 44 -25.25 2.63 -8.03
C LYS A 44 -24.19 3.05 -9.06
N ILE A 45 -22.93 3.07 -8.68
CA ILE A 45 -21.83 3.52 -9.55
C ILE A 45 -21.18 2.34 -10.28
N THR A 46 -20.82 2.54 -11.54
CA THR A 46 -20.00 1.56 -12.27
C THR A 46 -18.53 1.64 -11.83
N PRO A 47 -17.75 0.55 -11.94
CA PRO A 47 -16.34 0.56 -11.62
C PRO A 47 -15.54 1.65 -12.39
N GLN A 48 -15.87 1.89 -13.64
CA GLN A 48 -15.26 2.94 -14.45
C GLN A 48 -15.57 4.33 -13.88
N GLN A 49 -16.84 4.62 -13.58
CA GLN A 49 -17.21 5.91 -13.00
C GLN A 49 -16.56 6.13 -11.63
N TYR A 50 -16.48 5.07 -10.80
CA TYR A 50 -15.78 5.14 -9.52
C TYR A 50 -14.31 5.47 -9.71
N ARG A 51 -13.63 4.78 -10.64
CA ARG A 51 -12.21 5.00 -10.98
C ARG A 51 -11.97 6.44 -11.41
N GLU A 52 -12.75 6.94 -12.36
CA GLU A 52 -12.62 8.32 -12.87
C GLU A 52 -12.78 9.37 -11.75
N ALA A 53 -13.78 9.17 -10.86
CA ALA A 53 -14.02 10.09 -9.74
C ALA A 53 -12.89 10.01 -8.68
N ALA A 54 -12.48 8.80 -8.30
CA ALA A 54 -11.45 8.56 -7.31
C ALA A 54 -10.07 9.04 -7.77
N ASP A 55 -9.68 8.74 -9.01
CA ASP A 55 -8.41 9.18 -9.58
C ASP A 55 -8.35 10.71 -9.71
N LYS A 56 -9.43 11.33 -10.17
CA LYS A 56 -9.54 12.80 -10.23
C LYS A 56 -9.38 13.44 -8.85
N ALA A 57 -10.08 12.93 -7.84
CA ALA A 57 -9.99 13.44 -6.48
C ALA A 57 -8.58 13.25 -5.91
N SER A 58 -7.97 12.07 -6.12
CA SER A 58 -6.61 11.77 -5.67
C SER A 58 -5.59 12.72 -6.28
N ILE A 59 -5.65 12.97 -7.58
CA ILE A 59 -4.74 13.90 -8.28
C ILE A 59 -4.94 15.33 -7.77
N GLN A 60 -6.18 15.78 -7.60
CA GLN A 60 -6.46 17.14 -7.10
C GLN A 60 -5.99 17.33 -5.65
N LEU A 61 -6.11 16.32 -4.81
CA LEU A 61 -5.67 16.36 -3.42
C LEU A 61 -4.16 16.11 -3.26
N SER A 62 -3.46 15.60 -4.27
CA SER A 62 -2.02 15.38 -4.18
C SER A 62 -1.20 16.69 -4.19
N GLY A 63 -1.79 17.78 -4.69
CA GLY A 63 -1.14 19.10 -4.80
C GLY A 63 -0.07 19.17 -5.89
N GLU A 64 0.73 20.24 -5.86
CA GLU A 64 1.79 20.46 -6.85
C GLU A 64 2.84 19.34 -6.82
N PRO A 65 3.39 18.94 -7.99
CA PRO A 65 4.41 17.91 -8.04
C PRO A 65 5.67 18.25 -7.25
N GLU A 66 6.17 17.32 -6.44
CA GLU A 66 7.50 17.42 -5.82
C GLU A 66 8.58 17.48 -6.91
N ALA A 67 9.59 18.32 -6.73
CA ALA A 67 10.75 18.33 -7.62
C ALA A 67 11.44 16.97 -7.66
N ILE A 68 11.93 16.58 -8.83
CA ILE A 68 12.58 15.25 -9.05
C ILE A 68 13.72 15.39 -10.06
N GLY A 69 14.73 14.54 -9.99
CA GLY A 69 15.91 14.58 -10.85
C GLY A 69 15.63 14.14 -12.30
N GLY A 70 14.63 13.30 -12.52
CA GLY A 70 14.21 12.87 -13.85
C GLY A 70 13.01 11.94 -13.80
N ILE A 71 12.23 11.97 -14.88
CA ILE A 71 11.10 11.07 -15.12
C ILE A 71 11.24 10.44 -16.48
N GLU A 72 10.94 9.14 -16.56
CA GLU A 72 10.90 8.40 -17.82
C GLU A 72 9.72 7.44 -17.80
N ASP A 73 8.79 7.58 -18.77
CA ASP A 73 7.71 6.63 -19.00
C ASP A 73 8.16 5.55 -19.99
N LYS A 74 7.83 4.30 -19.70
CA LYS A 74 8.14 3.16 -20.55
C LYS A 74 6.98 2.18 -20.57
N THR A 75 6.80 1.51 -21.71
CA THR A 75 5.97 0.30 -21.78
C THR A 75 6.91 -0.89 -21.91
N ILE A 76 6.83 -1.79 -20.95
CA ILE A 76 7.62 -3.02 -20.89
C ILE A 76 6.78 -4.21 -21.30
N GLN A 77 7.41 -5.28 -21.77
CA GLN A 77 6.70 -6.50 -22.16
C GLN A 77 6.49 -7.39 -20.93
N GLY A 78 5.24 -7.62 -20.55
CA GLY A 78 4.82 -8.68 -19.63
C GLY A 78 4.29 -9.89 -20.41
N ARG A 79 3.94 -10.97 -19.69
CA ARG A 79 3.40 -12.22 -20.28
C ARG A 79 2.08 -12.02 -21.03
N ASN A 80 1.29 -11.07 -20.62
CA ASN A 80 -0.05 -10.80 -21.16
C ASN A 80 -0.16 -9.46 -21.90
N GLY A 81 0.95 -8.86 -22.30
CA GLY A 81 0.97 -7.60 -23.03
C GLY A 81 1.85 -6.53 -22.41
N GLY A 82 1.72 -5.31 -22.90
CA GLY A 82 2.50 -4.16 -22.43
C GLY A 82 2.08 -3.71 -21.04
N ILE A 83 3.05 -3.49 -20.14
CA ILE A 83 2.86 -2.91 -18.81
C ILE A 83 3.52 -1.54 -18.82
N ARG A 84 2.75 -0.47 -18.56
CA ARG A 84 3.31 0.87 -18.42
C ARG A 84 4.01 0.99 -17.05
N ILE A 85 5.22 1.54 -17.07
CA ILE A 85 5.96 1.89 -15.87
C ILE A 85 6.44 3.34 -15.95
N ARG A 86 6.65 3.98 -14.81
CA ARG A 86 7.31 5.28 -14.70
C ARG A 86 8.49 5.20 -13.76
N ILE A 87 9.64 5.68 -14.23
CA ILE A 87 10.89 5.70 -13.48
C ILE A 87 11.11 7.13 -12.96
N TYR A 88 11.19 7.28 -11.64
CA TYR A 88 11.54 8.51 -10.97
C TYR A 88 12.98 8.46 -10.50
N ARG A 89 13.84 9.34 -11.00
CA ARG A 89 15.24 9.43 -10.58
C ARG A 89 15.40 10.50 -9.51
N PRO A 90 16.05 10.22 -8.37
CA PRO A 90 16.18 11.16 -7.27
C PRO A 90 17.00 12.41 -7.66
N LEU A 91 16.73 13.52 -6.96
CA LEU A 91 17.52 14.75 -7.09
C LEU A 91 18.98 14.53 -6.65
N ASN A 92 19.91 15.20 -7.34
CA ASN A 92 21.32 15.28 -6.94
C ASN A 92 22.03 13.91 -6.80
N GLN A 93 21.54 12.88 -7.46
CA GLN A 93 22.14 11.55 -7.53
C GLN A 93 22.55 11.24 -8.97
N ARG A 94 23.65 10.50 -9.14
CA ARG A 94 24.12 10.02 -10.43
C ARG A 94 23.81 8.53 -10.60
N PRO A 95 23.47 8.07 -11.83
CA PRO A 95 23.31 6.65 -12.09
C PRO A 95 24.66 5.89 -11.90
N PRO A 96 24.62 4.56 -11.67
CA PRO A 96 23.40 3.76 -11.57
C PRO A 96 22.68 3.95 -10.23
N HIS A 97 21.34 3.96 -10.27
CA HIS A 97 20.53 4.10 -9.06
C HIS A 97 20.05 2.74 -8.58
N LYS A 98 20.18 2.43 -7.29
CA LYS A 98 19.44 1.32 -6.67
C LYS A 98 17.93 1.54 -6.81
N VAL A 99 17.13 0.47 -6.79
CA VAL A 99 15.74 0.50 -7.22
C VAL A 99 14.77 0.21 -6.08
N VAL A 100 13.67 0.94 -6.06
CA VAL A 100 12.41 0.60 -5.40
C VAL A 100 11.36 0.38 -6.47
N ILE A 101 10.70 -0.77 -6.49
CA ILE A 101 9.53 -1.02 -7.33
C ILE A 101 8.30 -0.73 -6.49
N TYR A 102 7.46 0.19 -6.95
CA TYR A 102 6.28 0.65 -6.22
C TYR A 102 5.00 0.23 -6.92
N TYR A 103 4.10 -0.38 -6.15
CA TYR A 103 2.76 -0.77 -6.56
C TYR A 103 1.76 0.12 -5.82
N HIS A 104 0.92 0.83 -6.58
CA HIS A 104 -0.05 1.77 -6.02
C HIS A 104 -1.22 1.07 -5.34
N GLY A 105 -1.87 1.75 -4.38
CA GLY A 105 -3.13 1.34 -3.79
C GLY A 105 -4.34 1.55 -4.72
N GLY A 106 -5.54 1.29 -4.19
CA GLY A 106 -6.78 1.51 -4.92
C GLY A 106 -7.66 0.26 -5.06
N GLY A 107 -7.56 -0.70 -4.13
CA GLY A 107 -8.43 -1.88 -4.07
C GLY A 107 -8.39 -2.76 -5.34
N PHE A 108 -7.32 -2.70 -6.12
CA PHE A 108 -7.15 -3.33 -7.44
C PHE A 108 -8.12 -2.82 -8.51
N VAL A 109 -8.91 -1.77 -8.25
CA VAL A 109 -9.98 -1.25 -9.11
C VAL A 109 -9.67 0.14 -9.63
N PHE A 110 -8.98 0.97 -8.86
CA PHE A 110 -8.58 2.33 -9.20
C PHE A 110 -7.13 2.60 -8.82
N GLY A 111 -6.69 3.81 -9.05
CA GLY A 111 -5.30 4.21 -8.84
C GLY A 111 -4.45 4.02 -10.09
N SER A 112 -3.37 4.75 -10.14
CA SER A 112 -2.46 4.80 -11.28
C SER A 112 -1.10 5.37 -10.87
N ILE A 113 -0.18 5.42 -11.83
CA ILE A 113 1.08 6.16 -11.69
C ILE A 113 0.82 7.62 -11.33
N GLU A 114 -0.23 8.22 -11.93
CA GLU A 114 -0.58 9.63 -11.75
C GLU A 114 -1.12 9.92 -10.35
N THR A 115 -1.93 9.03 -9.79
CA THR A 115 -2.50 9.20 -8.44
C THR A 115 -1.45 9.11 -7.33
N HIS A 116 -0.33 8.41 -7.59
CA HIS A 116 0.76 8.20 -6.65
C HIS A 116 2.05 8.95 -7.04
N ASP A 117 1.98 9.87 -8.01
CA ASP A 117 3.14 10.59 -8.55
C ASP A 117 3.95 11.27 -7.44
N ASN A 118 3.29 12.04 -6.57
CA ASN A 118 3.95 12.75 -5.48
C ASN A 118 4.55 11.83 -4.40
N VAL A 119 3.89 10.73 -4.07
CA VAL A 119 4.42 9.71 -3.13
C VAL A 119 5.71 9.12 -3.69
N ASN A 120 5.71 8.77 -4.98
CA ASN A 120 6.87 8.18 -5.65
C ASN A 120 8.04 9.16 -5.78
N ARG A 121 7.78 10.44 -6.08
CA ARG A 121 8.80 11.51 -6.12
C ARG A 121 9.43 11.70 -4.74
N LEU A 122 8.60 11.81 -3.70
CA LEU A 122 9.06 11.99 -2.34
C LEU A 122 9.88 10.79 -1.86
N LEU A 123 9.41 9.56 -2.12
CA LEU A 123 10.12 8.34 -1.77
C LEU A 123 11.48 8.25 -2.50
N ALA A 124 11.52 8.58 -3.80
CA ALA A 124 12.77 8.59 -4.56
C ALA A 124 13.78 9.56 -3.97
N ASN A 125 13.37 10.81 -3.72
CA ASN A 125 14.26 11.82 -3.15
C ASN A 125 14.75 11.46 -1.75
N LEU A 126 13.87 10.98 -0.87
CA LEU A 126 14.22 10.64 0.51
C LEU A 126 15.08 9.37 0.59
N SER A 127 14.82 8.37 -0.26
CA SER A 127 15.60 7.13 -0.28
C SER A 127 16.93 7.26 -1.03
N GLY A 128 17.02 8.20 -1.98
CA GLY A 128 18.16 8.31 -2.92
C GLY A 128 18.17 7.16 -3.94
N ARG A 129 17.08 6.40 -4.06
CA ARG A 129 16.93 5.32 -5.04
C ARG A 129 15.98 5.75 -6.16
N ALA A 130 16.15 5.20 -7.35
CA ALA A 130 15.11 5.31 -8.36
C ALA A 130 13.86 4.56 -7.92
N VAL A 131 12.68 5.15 -8.13
CA VAL A 131 11.40 4.48 -7.92
C VAL A 131 10.81 4.12 -9.27
N VAL A 132 10.48 2.85 -9.47
CA VAL A 132 9.78 2.33 -10.65
C VAL A 132 8.33 2.07 -10.24
N SER A 133 7.43 2.96 -10.62
CA SER A 133 5.99 2.82 -10.38
C SER A 133 5.35 1.98 -11.49
N VAL A 134 4.56 0.99 -11.11
CA VAL A 134 3.97 0.01 -12.02
C VAL A 134 2.49 0.27 -12.20
N ASN A 135 2.05 0.47 -13.44
CA ASN A 135 0.63 0.61 -13.81
C ASN A 135 0.08 -0.77 -14.18
N TYR A 136 -0.17 -1.59 -13.16
CA TYR A 136 -0.70 -2.93 -13.34
C TYR A 136 -2.17 -2.90 -13.76
N ARG A 137 -2.65 -3.95 -14.43
CA ARG A 137 -4.03 -4.08 -14.92
C ARG A 137 -5.02 -4.11 -13.76
N LEU A 138 -6.10 -3.34 -13.92
CA LEU A 138 -7.14 -3.17 -12.92
C LEU A 138 -8.38 -4.05 -13.20
N ALA A 139 -9.07 -4.38 -12.13
CA ALA A 139 -10.37 -5.03 -12.12
C ALA A 139 -11.50 -3.99 -12.30
N PRO A 140 -12.67 -4.41 -12.76
CA PRO A 140 -13.10 -5.78 -13.09
C PRO A 140 -12.69 -6.26 -14.48
N GLU A 141 -12.12 -5.38 -15.32
CA GLU A 141 -11.73 -5.73 -16.68
C GLU A 141 -10.66 -6.84 -16.68
N ASN A 142 -9.79 -6.81 -15.67
CA ASN A 142 -8.73 -7.79 -15.47
C ASN A 142 -8.74 -8.28 -14.02
N LYS A 143 -9.57 -9.27 -13.76
CA LYS A 143 -9.69 -9.88 -12.43
C LYS A 143 -8.41 -10.61 -12.01
N PHE A 144 -8.34 -10.99 -10.72
CA PHE A 144 -7.29 -11.86 -10.20
C PHE A 144 -7.05 -13.06 -11.15
N PRO A 145 -5.80 -13.42 -11.46
CA PRO A 145 -4.54 -12.89 -10.91
C PRO A 145 -3.85 -11.80 -11.76
N ALA A 146 -4.53 -11.09 -12.66
CA ALA A 146 -3.91 -10.21 -13.65
C ALA A 146 -2.96 -9.15 -13.04
N ALA A 147 -3.38 -8.48 -11.95
CA ALA A 147 -2.55 -7.50 -11.24
C ALA A 147 -1.28 -8.14 -10.64
N VAL A 148 -1.40 -9.35 -10.10
CA VAL A 148 -0.28 -10.12 -9.55
C VAL A 148 0.73 -10.48 -10.64
N GLU A 149 0.23 -10.93 -11.80
CA GLU A 149 1.07 -11.29 -12.95
C GLU A 149 1.86 -10.07 -13.45
N ASP A 150 1.18 -8.93 -13.62
CA ASP A 150 1.83 -7.69 -14.07
C ASP A 150 2.85 -7.17 -13.05
N ALA A 151 2.52 -7.23 -11.76
CA ALA A 151 3.42 -6.82 -10.69
C ALA A 151 4.72 -7.65 -10.68
N PHE A 152 4.59 -8.97 -10.81
CA PHE A 152 5.73 -9.87 -10.85
C PHE A 152 6.55 -9.72 -12.15
N ASP A 153 5.87 -9.63 -13.31
CA ASP A 153 6.53 -9.44 -14.60
C ASP A 153 7.30 -8.12 -14.66
N ALA A 154 6.74 -7.04 -14.09
CA ALA A 154 7.43 -5.77 -13.98
C ALA A 154 8.69 -5.88 -13.11
N ALA A 155 8.62 -6.59 -11.98
CA ALA A 155 9.78 -6.82 -11.12
C ALA A 155 10.88 -7.61 -11.85
N LYS A 156 10.53 -8.69 -12.52
CA LYS A 156 11.45 -9.50 -13.33
C LYS A 156 12.08 -8.69 -14.46
N TRP A 157 11.28 -7.89 -15.14
CA TRP A 157 11.79 -7.03 -16.22
C TRP A 157 12.80 -6.01 -15.70
N VAL A 158 12.51 -5.35 -14.56
CA VAL A 158 13.43 -4.38 -13.92
C VAL A 158 14.75 -5.06 -13.56
N VAL A 159 14.72 -6.23 -12.94
CA VAL A 159 15.92 -6.98 -12.58
C VAL A 159 16.73 -7.36 -13.82
N SER A 160 16.10 -7.81 -14.89
CA SER A 160 16.78 -8.28 -16.11
C SER A 160 17.28 -7.16 -17.02
N ASN A 161 16.66 -5.97 -16.99
CA ASN A 161 16.91 -4.90 -17.97
C ASN A 161 17.37 -3.57 -17.33
N GLY A 162 17.32 -3.45 -16.01
CA GLY A 162 17.55 -2.18 -15.30
C GLY A 162 18.92 -1.58 -15.56
N GLU A 163 19.96 -2.40 -15.65
CA GLU A 163 21.31 -1.94 -15.91
C GLU A 163 21.42 -1.14 -17.24
N SER A 164 20.71 -1.58 -18.28
CA SER A 164 20.69 -0.91 -19.60
C SER A 164 20.07 0.50 -19.58
N ILE A 165 19.35 0.83 -18.50
CA ILE A 165 18.66 2.12 -18.32
C ILE A 165 19.18 2.88 -17.08
N GLY A 166 20.38 2.53 -16.61
CA GLY A 166 21.05 3.22 -15.51
C GLY A 166 20.51 2.90 -14.11
N LEU A 167 19.95 1.70 -13.94
CA LEU A 167 19.50 1.20 -12.65
C LEU A 167 20.42 0.08 -12.14
N ASP A 168 20.81 0.13 -10.87
CA ASP A 168 21.42 -1.01 -10.16
C ASP A 168 20.29 -1.91 -9.65
N SER A 169 19.96 -2.90 -10.46
CA SER A 169 18.80 -3.77 -10.27
C SER A 169 19.13 -5.19 -9.81
N ASN A 170 20.38 -5.46 -9.41
CA ASN A 170 20.78 -6.78 -8.88
C ASN A 170 19.96 -7.20 -7.67
N LYS A 171 19.61 -6.22 -6.82
CA LYS A 171 18.70 -6.36 -5.71
C LYS A 171 17.76 -5.17 -5.70
N VAL A 172 16.46 -5.44 -5.57
CA VAL A 172 15.42 -4.40 -5.57
C VAL A 172 14.64 -4.40 -4.26
N VAL A 173 14.12 -3.24 -3.88
CA VAL A 173 13.11 -3.12 -2.83
C VAL A 173 11.75 -3.15 -3.49
N VAL A 174 10.79 -3.88 -2.92
CA VAL A 174 9.38 -3.79 -3.30
C VAL A 174 8.63 -2.96 -2.28
N ALA A 175 7.78 -2.07 -2.73
CA ALA A 175 6.99 -1.20 -1.87
C ALA A 175 5.59 -1.02 -2.43
N GLY A 176 4.64 -0.74 -1.56
CA GLY A 176 3.28 -0.41 -1.98
C GLY A 176 2.36 -0.12 -0.81
N ASP A 177 1.22 0.47 -1.11
CA ASP A 177 0.20 0.83 -0.15
C ASP A 177 -1.11 0.09 -0.40
N SER A 178 -1.81 -0.35 0.65
CA SER A 178 -3.12 -1.01 0.55
C SER A 178 -3.07 -2.25 -0.38
N ALA A 179 -3.81 -2.26 -1.47
CA ALA A 179 -3.73 -3.28 -2.53
C ALA A 179 -2.32 -3.40 -3.14
N GLY A 180 -1.60 -2.28 -3.28
CA GLY A 180 -0.20 -2.29 -3.72
C GLY A 180 0.74 -2.91 -2.68
N GLY A 181 0.45 -2.76 -1.40
CA GLY A 181 1.15 -3.47 -0.32
C GLY A 181 0.92 -5.00 -0.39
N ASN A 182 -0.28 -5.43 -0.80
CA ASN A 182 -0.55 -6.83 -1.13
C ASN A 182 0.36 -7.28 -2.28
N LEU A 183 0.38 -6.55 -3.40
CA LEU A 183 1.21 -6.91 -4.57
C LEU A 183 2.69 -6.94 -4.22
N ALA A 184 3.20 -6.00 -3.43
CA ALA A 184 4.59 -5.95 -3.02
C ALA A 184 5.02 -7.23 -2.27
N THR A 185 4.21 -7.67 -1.30
CA THR A 185 4.53 -8.90 -0.57
C THR A 185 4.29 -10.16 -1.41
N VAL A 186 3.29 -10.18 -2.28
CA VAL A 186 3.05 -11.31 -3.19
C VAL A 186 4.22 -11.47 -4.18
N VAL A 187 4.75 -10.39 -4.72
CA VAL A 187 5.95 -10.43 -5.57
C VAL A 187 7.14 -11.01 -4.79
N ASN A 188 7.30 -10.67 -3.51
CA ASN A 188 8.35 -11.26 -2.68
C ASN A 188 8.13 -12.77 -2.44
N ILE A 189 6.89 -13.21 -2.24
CA ILE A 189 6.54 -14.64 -2.14
C ILE A 189 6.86 -15.41 -3.43
N MET A 190 6.61 -14.78 -4.60
CA MET A 190 6.87 -15.38 -5.92
C MET A 190 8.37 -15.37 -6.31
N ALA A 191 9.18 -14.53 -5.68
CA ALA A 191 10.57 -14.29 -6.04
C ALA A 191 11.51 -15.40 -5.54
N SER A 192 11.43 -16.58 -6.12
CA SER A 192 12.29 -17.73 -5.79
C SER A 192 13.79 -17.47 -6.01
N GLU A 193 14.16 -16.51 -6.86
CA GLU A 193 15.54 -16.16 -7.21
C GLU A 193 16.18 -15.18 -6.21
N ASN A 194 15.55 -14.87 -5.11
CA ASN A 194 16.06 -14.03 -4.01
C ASN A 194 16.62 -12.66 -4.47
N PHE A 195 15.96 -12.01 -5.44
CA PHE A 195 16.34 -10.67 -5.92
C PHE A 195 15.71 -9.53 -5.11
N ILE A 196 14.80 -9.83 -4.20
CA ILE A 196 14.21 -8.81 -3.32
C ILE A 196 15.13 -8.55 -2.14
N GLU A 197 15.53 -7.29 -1.94
CA GLU A 197 16.35 -6.86 -0.82
C GLU A 197 15.52 -6.62 0.44
N ARG A 198 14.40 -5.91 0.30
CA ARG A 198 13.48 -5.51 1.38
C ARG A 198 12.08 -5.33 0.84
N GLN A 199 11.10 -5.32 1.75
CA GLN A 199 9.72 -4.95 1.42
C GLN A 199 9.20 -3.85 2.35
N VAL A 200 8.49 -2.86 1.80
CA VAL A 200 7.84 -1.77 2.52
C VAL A 200 6.34 -1.81 2.24
N LEU A 201 5.56 -2.05 3.27
CA LEU A 201 4.13 -2.31 3.18
C LEU A 201 3.38 -1.24 3.99
N PHE A 202 2.76 -0.29 3.30
CA PHE A 202 1.92 0.73 3.94
C PHE A 202 0.49 0.19 4.03
N TYR A 203 -0.03 0.05 5.24
CA TYR A 203 -1.38 -0.44 5.56
C TYR A 203 -1.86 -1.54 4.61
N PRO A 204 -1.11 -2.64 4.46
CA PRO A 204 -1.33 -3.59 3.39
C PRO A 204 -2.63 -4.38 3.57
N SER A 205 -3.32 -4.66 2.45
CA SER A 205 -4.38 -5.67 2.43
C SER A 205 -3.75 -7.05 2.35
N THR A 206 -3.86 -7.85 3.40
CA THR A 206 -3.15 -9.15 3.49
C THR A 206 -4.08 -10.36 3.53
N HIS A 207 -5.38 -10.14 3.73
CA HIS A 207 -6.37 -11.22 3.83
C HIS A 207 -7.74 -10.78 3.29
N MET A 208 -8.20 -11.39 2.20
CA MET A 208 -9.45 -11.02 1.52
C MET A 208 -10.72 -11.35 2.33
N LEU A 209 -10.65 -12.35 3.22
CA LEU A 209 -11.75 -12.77 4.09
C LEU A 209 -11.53 -12.37 5.55
N ASP A 210 -10.77 -11.30 5.78
CA ASP A 210 -10.52 -10.82 7.14
C ASP A 210 -11.82 -10.37 7.82
N ASN A 211 -11.93 -10.64 9.10
CA ASN A 211 -13.04 -10.23 9.96
C ASN A 211 -12.51 -9.78 11.34
N SER A 212 -11.31 -9.18 11.36
CA SER A 212 -10.68 -8.69 12.57
C SER A 212 -11.45 -7.51 13.19
N PRO A 213 -11.23 -7.20 14.48
CA PRO A 213 -11.95 -6.14 15.18
C PRO A 213 -11.87 -4.78 14.47
N SER A 214 -10.74 -4.40 13.88
CA SER A 214 -10.57 -3.11 13.21
C SER A 214 -11.55 -2.90 12.05
N ILE A 215 -12.01 -3.97 11.37
CA ILE A 215 -13.02 -3.87 10.32
C ILE A 215 -14.35 -3.33 10.86
N HIS A 216 -14.74 -3.80 12.05
CA HIS A 216 -15.98 -3.38 12.71
C HIS A 216 -15.83 -2.04 13.43
N GLU A 217 -14.64 -1.74 13.96
CA GLU A 217 -14.37 -0.50 14.68
C GLU A 217 -14.25 0.70 13.74
N TYR A 218 -13.62 0.51 12.56
CA TYR A 218 -13.24 1.61 11.65
C TYR A 218 -13.75 1.44 10.21
N GLY A 219 -14.59 0.43 9.97
CA GLY A 219 -15.18 0.17 8.65
C GLY A 219 -16.31 1.14 8.26
N GLU A 220 -16.58 2.18 9.06
CA GLU A 220 -17.54 3.23 8.77
C GLU A 220 -17.03 4.58 9.31
N GLY A 221 -17.13 5.64 8.51
CA GLY A 221 -16.79 7.00 8.94
C GLY A 221 -15.31 7.37 8.92
N PHE A 222 -14.40 6.45 8.54
CA PHE A 222 -12.96 6.66 8.56
C PHE A 222 -12.28 6.48 7.19
N PHE A 223 -12.87 6.99 6.13
CA PHE A 223 -12.39 7.00 4.75
C PHE A 223 -12.60 5.67 4.02
N LEU A 224 -11.83 4.62 4.33
CA LEU A 224 -12.07 3.29 3.79
C LEU A 224 -13.20 2.61 4.56
N THR A 225 -14.24 2.16 3.85
CA THR A 225 -15.38 1.50 4.48
C THR A 225 -15.41 0.00 4.22
N MET A 226 -16.09 -0.73 5.11
CA MET A 226 -16.31 -2.17 4.93
C MET A 226 -17.08 -2.47 3.63
N ASP A 227 -18.04 -1.63 3.25
CA ASP A 227 -18.79 -1.79 1.99
C ASP A 227 -17.90 -1.57 0.77
N GLN A 228 -16.97 -0.59 0.82
CA GLN A 228 -15.95 -0.42 -0.21
C GLN A 228 -15.03 -1.65 -0.30
N MET A 229 -14.57 -2.18 0.82
CA MET A 229 -13.72 -3.37 0.84
C MET A 229 -14.42 -4.57 0.20
N ARG A 230 -15.69 -4.80 0.54
CA ARG A 230 -16.51 -5.87 -0.06
C ARG A 230 -16.70 -5.66 -1.56
N TRP A 231 -17.01 -4.44 -1.97
CA TRP A 231 -17.17 -4.10 -3.37
C TRP A 231 -15.88 -4.30 -4.17
N PHE A 232 -14.73 -3.85 -3.66
CA PHE A 232 -13.42 -4.09 -4.30
C PHE A 232 -13.15 -5.60 -4.44
N GLY A 233 -13.40 -6.37 -3.40
CA GLY A 233 -13.25 -7.84 -3.44
C GLY A 233 -14.13 -8.48 -4.54
N GLN A 234 -15.37 -8.04 -4.69
CA GLN A 234 -16.27 -8.53 -5.74
C GLN A 234 -15.79 -8.15 -7.16
N GLN A 235 -15.20 -6.97 -7.33
CA GLN A 235 -14.62 -6.58 -8.61
C GLN A 235 -13.35 -7.36 -8.91
N TYR A 236 -12.46 -7.54 -7.92
CA TYR A 236 -11.14 -8.11 -8.08
C TYR A 236 -11.15 -9.64 -8.24
N LEU A 237 -11.88 -10.34 -7.39
CA LEU A 237 -11.90 -11.80 -7.39
C LEU A 237 -12.85 -12.34 -8.47
N ARG A 238 -12.50 -13.48 -9.07
CA ARG A 238 -13.38 -14.20 -10.02
C ARG A 238 -14.51 -14.87 -9.28
N ASP A 239 -14.15 -15.50 -8.15
CA ASP A 239 -15.09 -16.13 -7.21
C ASP A 239 -14.45 -16.22 -5.80
N VAL A 240 -15.22 -16.72 -4.82
CA VAL A 240 -14.79 -16.79 -3.42
C VAL A 240 -13.56 -17.69 -3.20
N ARG A 241 -13.30 -18.64 -4.07
CA ARG A 241 -12.14 -19.55 -3.96
C ARG A 241 -10.83 -18.79 -4.17
N ASP A 242 -10.85 -17.73 -4.95
CA ASP A 242 -9.66 -16.86 -5.12
C ASP A 242 -9.27 -16.20 -3.79
N ALA A 243 -10.22 -15.93 -2.90
CA ALA A 243 -9.96 -15.27 -1.63
C ALA A 243 -9.06 -16.06 -0.67
N VAL A 244 -8.99 -17.37 -0.84
CA VAL A 244 -8.08 -18.24 -0.04
C VAL A 244 -6.78 -18.57 -0.78
N ASN A 245 -6.60 -18.04 -1.98
CA ASN A 245 -5.33 -18.17 -2.71
C ASN A 245 -4.25 -17.30 -2.04
N PRO A 246 -3.04 -17.84 -1.74
CA PRO A 246 -1.96 -17.09 -1.12
C PRO A 246 -1.50 -15.84 -1.90
N TYR A 247 -1.76 -15.78 -3.19
CA TYR A 247 -1.45 -14.61 -4.03
C TYR A 247 -2.55 -13.54 -4.02
N ALA A 248 -3.74 -13.85 -3.50
CA ALA A 248 -4.75 -12.86 -3.17
C ALA A 248 -4.70 -12.50 -1.67
N SER A 249 -4.47 -13.50 -0.83
CA SER A 249 -4.38 -13.40 0.63
C SER A 249 -3.00 -13.84 1.14
N PRO A 250 -1.96 -13.02 1.04
CA PRO A 250 -0.59 -13.37 1.45
C PRO A 250 -0.48 -13.75 2.93
N MET A 251 -1.45 -13.39 3.75
CA MET A 251 -1.62 -13.89 5.11
C MET A 251 -1.62 -15.44 5.17
N LEU A 252 -2.06 -16.13 4.13
CA LEU A 252 -2.19 -17.57 4.07
C LEU A 252 -0.97 -18.29 3.47
N ALA A 253 0.02 -17.54 3.00
CA ALA A 253 1.24 -18.09 2.42
C ALA A 253 2.22 -18.63 3.47
N ASP A 254 3.16 -19.45 3.01
CA ASP A 254 4.42 -19.64 3.72
C ASP A 254 5.28 -18.37 3.61
N LEU A 255 5.64 -17.79 4.75
CA LEU A 255 6.38 -16.56 4.83
C LEU A 255 7.87 -16.78 5.15
N SER A 256 8.31 -18.03 5.21
CA SER A 256 9.70 -18.37 5.49
C SER A 256 10.64 -17.86 4.41
N GLY A 257 11.78 -17.32 4.81
CA GLY A 257 12.80 -16.85 3.86
C GLY A 257 12.48 -15.55 3.12
N LEU A 258 11.33 -14.91 3.39
CA LEU A 258 11.02 -13.62 2.80
C LEU A 258 12.00 -12.53 3.26
N SER A 259 12.15 -11.50 2.44
CA SER A 259 13.04 -10.37 2.70
C SER A 259 12.56 -9.53 3.88
N PRO A 260 13.48 -8.86 4.62
CA PRO A 260 13.12 -7.98 5.72
C PRO A 260 12.02 -6.99 5.36
N ALA A 261 11.07 -6.77 6.29
CA ALA A 261 9.86 -6.00 6.08
C ALA A 261 9.77 -4.78 6.99
N LEU A 262 9.28 -3.65 6.45
CA LEU A 262 8.66 -2.58 7.21
C LEU A 262 7.16 -2.63 6.94
N VAL A 263 6.36 -2.82 7.98
CA VAL A 263 4.90 -2.73 7.92
C VAL A 263 4.46 -1.47 8.67
N VAL A 264 3.80 -0.58 7.97
CA VAL A 264 3.24 0.66 8.52
C VAL A 264 1.73 0.53 8.53
N THR A 265 1.08 0.78 9.66
CA THR A 265 -0.38 0.75 9.80
C THR A 265 -0.91 2.10 10.27
N ALA A 266 -2.18 2.37 9.99
CA ALA A 266 -2.91 3.52 10.50
C ALA A 266 -3.82 3.08 11.66
N GLU A 267 -4.01 3.91 12.68
CA GLU A 267 -4.84 3.55 13.82
C GLU A 267 -6.32 3.41 13.45
N TYR A 268 -6.84 4.38 12.69
CA TYR A 268 -8.24 4.44 12.25
C TYR A 268 -8.42 3.83 10.86
N ASP A 269 -8.10 2.53 10.76
CA ASP A 269 -8.08 1.80 9.49
C ASP A 269 -8.69 0.41 9.66
N PRO A 270 -9.69 0.04 8.87
CA PRO A 270 -10.23 -1.32 8.89
C PRO A 270 -9.18 -2.40 8.58
N LEU A 271 -8.10 -2.08 7.84
CA LEU A 271 -7.01 -3.02 7.54
C LEU A 271 -5.92 -3.07 8.63
N ARG A 272 -6.04 -2.27 9.71
CA ARG A 272 -5.04 -2.18 10.79
C ARG A 272 -4.64 -3.55 11.31
N ASP A 273 -5.61 -4.31 11.79
CA ASP A 273 -5.33 -5.55 12.50
C ASP A 273 -4.73 -6.62 11.58
N GLN A 274 -5.22 -6.76 10.35
CA GLN A 274 -4.64 -7.72 9.40
C GLN A 274 -3.19 -7.36 9.03
N GLY A 275 -2.87 -6.08 8.86
CA GLY A 275 -1.50 -5.62 8.62
C GLY A 275 -0.57 -5.93 9.78
N GLU A 276 -1.03 -5.73 11.02
CA GLU A 276 -0.26 -6.03 12.23
C GLU A 276 -0.09 -7.53 12.47
N ILE A 277 -1.16 -8.32 12.29
CA ILE A 277 -1.09 -9.78 12.34
C ILE A 277 -0.10 -10.30 11.29
N TYR A 278 -0.10 -9.73 10.10
CA TYR A 278 0.85 -10.10 9.04
C TYR A 278 2.31 -9.85 9.46
N ALA A 279 2.59 -8.69 10.06
CA ALA A 279 3.93 -8.39 10.61
C ALA A 279 4.35 -9.38 11.71
N HIS A 280 3.43 -9.78 12.58
CA HIS A 280 3.69 -10.81 13.59
C HIS A 280 3.93 -12.18 12.97
N ARG A 281 3.19 -12.56 11.93
CA ARG A 281 3.43 -13.81 11.20
C ARG A 281 4.78 -13.83 10.49
N LEU A 282 5.19 -12.72 9.87
CA LEU A 282 6.55 -12.59 9.31
C LEU A 282 7.61 -12.90 10.37
N ARG A 283 7.51 -12.29 11.56
CA ARG A 283 8.44 -12.54 12.67
C ARG A 283 8.41 -14.00 13.13
N ALA A 284 7.23 -14.59 13.26
CA ALA A 284 7.07 -15.99 13.63
C ALA A 284 7.67 -16.96 12.61
N SER A 285 7.73 -16.55 11.32
CA SER A 285 8.39 -17.29 10.23
C SER A 285 9.89 -16.99 10.10
N GLY A 286 10.50 -16.29 11.09
CA GLY A 286 11.94 -15.98 11.09
C GLY A 286 12.33 -14.75 10.26
N VAL A 287 11.39 -14.00 9.70
CA VAL A 287 11.65 -12.79 8.91
C VAL A 287 11.83 -11.58 9.82
N LYS A 288 12.87 -10.78 9.57
CA LYS A 288 13.04 -9.48 10.26
C LYS A 288 11.94 -8.52 9.82
N ALA A 289 10.99 -8.23 10.68
CA ALA A 289 9.90 -7.32 10.40
C ALA A 289 9.81 -6.19 11.43
N THR A 290 9.80 -4.95 10.97
CA THR A 290 9.49 -3.77 11.78
C THR A 290 8.02 -3.44 11.58
N LEU A 291 7.28 -3.23 12.65
CA LEU A 291 5.90 -2.79 12.64
C LEU A 291 5.81 -1.43 13.31
N THR A 292 5.16 -0.48 12.65
CA THR A 292 4.87 0.85 13.22
C THR A 292 3.43 1.23 12.92
N ARG A 293 2.64 1.45 13.99
CA ARG A 293 1.30 2.05 13.89
C ARG A 293 1.42 3.56 14.04
N PHE A 294 0.86 4.31 13.10
CA PHE A 294 0.69 5.75 13.20
C PHE A 294 -0.64 6.06 13.89
N GLY A 295 -0.56 6.78 15.02
CA GLY A 295 -1.74 7.16 15.81
C GLY A 295 -2.53 8.29 15.18
N GLY A 296 -3.86 8.31 15.37
CA GLY A 296 -4.73 9.39 14.94
C GLY A 296 -5.00 9.49 13.43
N VAL A 297 -4.39 8.64 12.59
CA VAL A 297 -4.51 8.72 11.12
C VAL A 297 -5.38 7.60 10.55
N ILE A 298 -5.80 7.79 9.30
CA ILE A 298 -6.72 6.95 8.54
C ILE A 298 -6.00 6.14 7.46
N HIS A 299 -6.70 5.14 6.88
CA HIS A 299 -6.26 4.47 5.66
C HIS A 299 -5.87 5.48 4.56
N GLY A 300 -4.83 5.21 3.79
CA GLY A 300 -4.41 6.08 2.68
C GLY A 300 -3.65 7.35 3.09
N PHE A 301 -3.32 7.54 4.38
CA PHE A 301 -2.74 8.80 4.88
C PHE A 301 -1.41 9.20 4.22
N ILE A 302 -0.64 8.28 3.65
CA ILE A 302 0.59 8.64 2.91
C ILE A 302 0.28 9.38 1.60
N SER A 303 -0.86 9.11 0.95
CA SER A 303 -1.28 9.81 -0.26
C SER A 303 -1.69 11.25 0.03
N PHE A 304 -2.04 11.53 1.28
CA PHE A 304 -2.44 12.85 1.77
C PHE A 304 -1.34 13.55 2.60
N TYR A 305 -0.08 13.20 2.41
CA TYR A 305 1.05 13.69 3.24
C TYR A 305 1.20 15.22 3.27
N ARG A 306 0.61 15.93 2.32
CA ARG A 306 0.58 17.40 2.32
C ARG A 306 -0.42 17.98 3.31
N TYR A 307 -1.41 17.21 3.69
CA TYR A 307 -2.45 17.58 4.65
C TYR A 307 -2.24 16.88 5.99
N ILE A 308 -1.73 15.64 5.98
CA ILE A 308 -1.47 14.80 7.14
C ILE A 308 0.04 14.58 7.24
N TYR A 309 0.72 15.33 8.10
CA TYR A 309 2.19 15.31 8.19
C TYR A 309 2.76 13.94 8.55
N ALA A 310 2.01 13.15 9.33
CA ALA A 310 2.34 11.75 9.59
C ALA A 310 2.56 10.92 8.30
N GLY A 311 1.93 11.30 7.18
CA GLY A 311 2.17 10.67 5.87
C GLY A 311 3.60 10.91 5.37
N ARG A 312 4.12 12.12 5.52
CA ARG A 312 5.52 12.43 5.19
C ARG A 312 6.49 11.69 6.10
N ASP A 313 6.18 11.61 7.39
CA ASP A 313 7.00 10.90 8.37
C ASP A 313 7.05 9.39 8.08
N ALA A 314 5.92 8.80 7.68
CA ALA A 314 5.86 7.40 7.28
C ALA A 314 6.70 7.12 6.01
N ILE A 315 6.65 8.00 5.00
CA ILE A 315 7.48 7.89 3.80
C ILE A 315 8.97 8.08 4.15
N ALA A 316 9.31 9.00 5.05
CA ALA A 316 10.68 9.21 5.52
C ALA A 316 11.20 8.01 6.31
N MET A 317 10.38 7.40 7.17
CA MET A 317 10.69 6.15 7.87
C MET A 317 10.97 5.02 6.88
N ALA A 318 10.13 4.86 5.85
CA ALA A 318 10.34 3.89 4.78
C ALA A 318 11.66 4.13 4.04
N ALA A 319 11.96 5.37 3.69
CA ALA A 319 13.22 5.73 3.05
C ALA A 319 14.44 5.41 3.94
N GLY A 320 14.33 5.64 5.26
CA GLY A 320 15.35 5.26 6.24
C GLY A 320 15.55 3.75 6.32
N PHE A 321 14.47 2.96 6.32
CA PHE A 321 14.53 1.50 6.30
C PHE A 321 15.14 0.96 5.00
N ILE A 322 14.85 1.58 3.87
CA ILE A 322 15.39 1.23 2.55
C ILE A 322 16.91 1.46 2.46
N LYS A 323 17.45 2.45 3.17
CA LYS A 323 18.88 2.79 3.16
C LYS A 323 19.76 1.85 3.98
N GLN A 324 19.19 1.13 4.95
CA GLN A 324 19.94 0.16 5.78
C GLN A 324 20.46 -1.02 4.95
#